data_2a9d21e7b1fa0c47bc06a0dd65662b2b
#
_entry.id   2a9d21e7b1fa0c47bc06a0dd65662b2b
#
_cell.length_a   1.000
_cell.length_b   1.000
_cell.length_c   1.000
_cell.angle_alpha   90.00
_cell.angle_beta   90.00
_cell.angle_gamma   90.00
#
_symmetry.space_group_name_H-M   'P 1'
#
loop_
_entity.id
_entity.type
_entity.pdbx_description
1 polymer ?
#
loop_
_entity_poly.entity_id
_entity_poly.type
_entity_poly.pdbx_seq_one_letter_code
_entity_poly.pdbx_strand_id
1 'polypeptide(L)'
;KLSTVALAVLLASCGGGGYYDSTSSNAGANSGTGTDGSTTSVVNVANVELYNVNNIITNSVTAVGVTAKVKVTDASGKALSGALVTFTGSGILFGTTNGTVLSNVDGEASISVKPENLDINGAYQISATADFNGVSGKTKQATNFVLQAANIVLVNMVAASTSLESGASTNITLKTQDATTKVNQNNVSVTFSTSCGTFEPSTIVSSNQGDVTTAYKAIDVNGKLCE
;
A
#
# COMPACT_ATOMS: atom_id res chain seq x y z
N LYS A 1 -38.46 23.65 -4.00
CA LYS A 1 -38.78 22.89 -5.22
C LYS A 1 -37.89 21.68 -5.28
N LEU A 2 -38.45 20.54 -4.85
CA LEU A 2 -37.83 19.22 -4.97
C LEU A 2 -37.91 18.76 -6.44
N SER A 3 -36.83 18.22 -6.96
CA SER A 3 -36.81 17.51 -8.24
C SER A 3 -36.31 16.09 -7.98
N THR A 4 -37.26 15.17 -7.99
CA THR A 4 -37.04 13.71 -7.87
C THR A 4 -36.68 13.19 -9.26
N VAL A 5 -35.46 12.59 -9.37
CA VAL A 5 -35.09 11.82 -10.57
C VAL A 5 -35.23 10.34 -10.23
N ALA A 6 -36.20 9.69 -10.83
CA ALA A 6 -36.39 8.25 -10.75
C ALA A 6 -35.51 7.56 -11.80
N LEU A 7 -34.63 6.66 -11.33
CA LEU A 7 -33.81 5.81 -12.19
C LEU A 7 -34.53 4.46 -12.37
N ALA A 8 -35.02 4.20 -13.57
CA ALA A 8 -35.61 2.92 -13.94
C ALA A 8 -34.51 1.92 -14.34
N VAL A 9 -34.47 0.81 -13.64
CA VAL A 9 -33.60 -0.34 -13.97
C VAL A 9 -34.42 -1.28 -14.88
N LEU A 10 -34.01 -1.41 -16.14
CA LEU A 10 -34.56 -2.39 -17.08
C LEU A 10 -33.75 -3.71 -16.94
N LEU A 11 -34.38 -4.72 -16.37
CA LEU A 11 -33.96 -6.11 -16.42
C LEU A 11 -34.43 -6.70 -17.76
N ALA A 12 -33.49 -6.87 -18.67
CA ALA A 12 -33.75 -7.66 -19.89
C ALA A 12 -33.32 -9.12 -19.62
N SER A 13 -34.28 -9.97 -19.30
CA SER A 13 -34.17 -11.42 -19.36
C SER A 13 -34.41 -11.83 -20.82
N CYS A 14 -33.45 -12.44 -21.46
CA CYS A 14 -33.65 -13.10 -22.73
C CYS A 14 -33.30 -14.58 -22.59
N GLY A 15 -34.32 -15.37 -22.38
CA GLY A 15 -34.31 -16.80 -22.60
C GLY A 15 -34.52 -17.08 -24.09
N GLY A 16 -33.72 -17.94 -24.68
CA GLY A 16 -33.85 -18.39 -26.05
C GLY A 16 -33.27 -19.78 -26.20
N GLY A 17 -34.10 -20.79 -26.00
CA GLY A 17 -33.83 -22.16 -26.39
C GLY A 17 -33.83 -22.30 -27.91
N GLY A 18 -32.87 -22.97 -28.47
CA GLY A 18 -32.83 -23.43 -29.85
C GLY A 18 -32.38 -24.87 -29.91
N TYR A 19 -33.31 -25.79 -30.01
CA TYR A 19 -33.11 -27.14 -30.40
C TYR A 19 -32.84 -27.18 -31.89
N TYR A 20 -31.70 -27.77 -32.31
CA TYR A 20 -31.53 -28.28 -33.66
C TYR A 20 -31.21 -29.78 -33.57
N ASP A 21 -32.22 -30.58 -33.80
CA ASP A 21 -32.12 -31.97 -34.15
C ASP A 21 -31.72 -32.05 -35.62
N SER A 22 -30.64 -32.72 -35.92
CA SER A 22 -30.27 -33.16 -37.27
C SER A 22 -29.63 -34.52 -37.18
N THR A 23 -30.49 -35.53 -37.25
CA THR A 23 -30.12 -36.91 -37.61
C THR A 23 -29.44 -36.95 -38.97
N SER A 24 -28.21 -37.37 -39.01
CA SER A 24 -27.59 -37.95 -40.20
C SER A 24 -26.58 -39.00 -39.76
N SER A 25 -27.01 -40.25 -39.92
CA SER A 25 -26.20 -41.43 -39.76
C SER A 25 -25.13 -41.49 -40.84
N ASN A 26 -23.86 -41.66 -40.46
CA ASN A 26 -22.95 -42.49 -41.24
C ASN A 26 -21.89 -43.15 -40.34
N ALA A 27 -21.83 -44.44 -40.40
CA ALA A 27 -20.93 -45.31 -39.67
C ALA A 27 -19.49 -45.17 -40.20
N GLY A 28 -18.53 -44.98 -39.33
CA GLY A 28 -17.12 -45.10 -39.60
C GLY A 28 -16.39 -45.32 -38.27
N ALA A 29 -16.17 -46.60 -37.95
CA ALA A 29 -15.36 -46.97 -36.80
C ALA A 29 -13.93 -46.43 -36.97
N ASN A 30 -13.48 -45.61 -36.02
CA ASN A 30 -12.06 -45.59 -35.68
C ASN A 30 -11.91 -45.35 -34.19
N SER A 31 -11.44 -46.38 -33.51
CA SER A 31 -11.09 -46.38 -32.10
C SER A 31 -9.88 -45.52 -31.86
N GLY A 32 -10.11 -44.31 -31.36
CA GLY A 32 -9.10 -43.43 -30.84
C GLY A 32 -9.59 -42.92 -29.49
N THR A 33 -9.19 -43.59 -28.41
CA THR A 33 -9.33 -43.06 -27.04
C THR A 33 -8.50 -41.81 -26.88
N GLY A 34 -9.01 -40.70 -27.36
CA GLY A 34 -8.58 -39.37 -26.96
C GLY A 34 -9.49 -38.87 -25.86
N THR A 35 -9.07 -39.03 -24.62
CA THR A 35 -9.66 -38.32 -23.50
C THR A 35 -9.33 -36.85 -23.67
N ASP A 36 -10.11 -36.11 -24.46
CA ASP A 36 -10.17 -34.67 -24.43
C ASP A 36 -10.81 -34.28 -23.10
N GLY A 37 -10.00 -34.38 -22.07
CA GLY A 37 -10.23 -33.62 -20.86
C GLY A 37 -10.04 -32.15 -21.19
N SER A 38 -11.11 -31.49 -21.60
CA SER A 38 -11.18 -30.04 -21.57
C SER A 38 -11.00 -29.61 -20.11
N THR A 39 -9.75 -29.62 -19.66
CA THR A 39 -9.37 -28.95 -18.41
C THR A 39 -9.55 -27.47 -18.69
N THR A 40 -10.66 -26.92 -18.19
CA THR A 40 -10.80 -25.47 -18.08
C THR A 40 -9.53 -24.98 -17.43
N SER A 41 -8.67 -24.35 -18.23
CA SER A 41 -7.42 -23.78 -17.74
C SER A 41 -7.79 -22.75 -16.68
N VAL A 42 -7.36 -22.95 -15.45
CA VAL A 42 -7.62 -22.03 -14.33
C VAL A 42 -6.31 -21.39 -13.97
N VAL A 43 -6.32 -20.06 -13.85
CA VAL A 43 -5.20 -19.28 -13.31
C VAL A 43 -5.56 -18.83 -11.89
N ASN A 44 -4.91 -19.42 -10.90
CA ASN A 44 -5.04 -19.01 -9.51
C ASN A 44 -3.96 -17.98 -9.18
N VAL A 45 -4.38 -16.86 -8.59
CA VAL A 45 -3.51 -15.79 -8.12
C VAL A 45 -3.64 -15.70 -6.61
N ALA A 46 -2.54 -15.96 -5.88
CA ALA A 46 -2.49 -15.80 -4.44
C ALA A 46 -2.68 -14.32 -4.05
N ASN A 47 -2.96 -14.04 -2.78
CA ASN A 47 -2.96 -12.66 -2.31
C ASN A 47 -1.56 -12.06 -2.41
N VAL A 48 -1.50 -10.75 -2.66
CA VAL A 48 -0.23 -10.03 -2.73
C VAL A 48 0.38 -9.97 -1.33
N GLU A 49 1.66 -10.25 -1.21
CA GLU A 49 2.45 -10.05 0.00
C GLU A 49 3.45 -8.93 -0.22
N LEU A 50 3.66 -8.09 0.79
CA LEU A 50 4.62 -7.00 0.75
C LEU A 50 5.84 -7.35 1.61
N TYR A 51 7.02 -7.11 1.09
CA TYR A 51 8.30 -7.39 1.75
C TYR A 51 9.14 -6.11 1.85
N ASN A 52 9.64 -5.82 3.04
CA ASN A 52 10.57 -4.70 3.26
C ASN A 52 11.96 -5.00 2.68
N VAL A 53 12.88 -4.07 2.79
CA VAL A 53 14.26 -4.19 2.26
C VAL A 53 15.06 -5.35 2.89
N ASN A 54 14.65 -5.85 4.06
CA ASN A 54 15.23 -7.00 4.74
C ASN A 54 14.54 -8.32 4.37
N ASN A 55 13.66 -8.32 3.35
CA ASN A 55 12.84 -9.45 2.92
C ASN A 55 11.92 -10.01 4.02
N ILE A 56 11.42 -9.14 4.89
CA ILE A 56 10.45 -9.47 5.96
C ILE A 56 9.08 -8.98 5.51
N ILE A 57 8.05 -9.81 5.71
CA ILE A 57 6.65 -9.45 5.39
C ILE A 57 6.27 -8.22 6.22
N THR A 58 5.64 -7.26 5.56
CA THR A 58 5.17 -6.01 6.15
C THR A 58 3.82 -5.61 5.56
N ASN A 59 3.07 -4.83 6.31
CA ASN A 59 1.87 -4.15 5.83
C ASN A 59 2.06 -2.62 5.76
N SER A 60 3.31 -2.15 5.83
CA SER A 60 3.66 -0.73 5.77
C SER A 60 4.57 -0.45 4.57
N VAL A 61 4.19 0.52 3.75
CA VAL A 61 4.99 1.05 2.63
C VAL A 61 5.53 2.41 3.05
N THR A 62 6.85 2.50 3.17
CA THR A 62 7.58 3.72 3.56
C THR A 62 8.23 4.38 2.34
N ALA A 63 8.88 5.53 2.51
CA ALA A 63 9.65 6.22 1.46
C ALA A 63 10.70 5.34 0.76
N VAL A 64 11.27 4.38 1.49
CA VAL A 64 12.24 3.41 0.93
C VAL A 64 11.55 2.49 -0.07
N GLY A 65 10.26 2.20 0.15
CA GLY A 65 9.48 1.27 -0.64
C GLY A 65 9.55 -0.16 -0.12
N VAL A 66 8.84 -1.03 -0.81
CA VAL A 66 8.73 -2.47 -0.54
C VAL A 66 8.77 -3.25 -1.85
N THR A 67 8.90 -4.57 -1.77
CA THR A 67 8.68 -5.48 -2.89
C THR A 67 7.33 -6.15 -2.72
N ALA A 68 6.42 -6.00 -3.68
CA ALA A 68 5.19 -6.76 -3.75
C ALA A 68 5.45 -8.08 -4.49
N LYS A 69 4.96 -9.17 -3.92
CA LYS A 69 5.07 -10.51 -4.51
C LYS A 69 3.72 -11.19 -4.57
N VAL A 70 3.53 -12.01 -5.60
CA VAL A 70 2.35 -12.85 -5.75
C VAL A 70 2.73 -14.16 -6.39
N LYS A 71 2.06 -15.26 -6.02
CA LYS A 71 2.23 -16.58 -6.62
C LYS A 71 1.09 -16.89 -7.57
N VAL A 72 1.44 -17.38 -8.76
CA VAL A 72 0.49 -17.77 -9.81
C VAL A 72 0.61 -19.29 -10.05
N THR A 73 -0.51 -19.99 -10.01
CA THR A 73 -0.59 -21.44 -10.17
C THR A 73 -1.77 -21.85 -11.05
N ASP A 74 -1.73 -23.06 -11.59
CA ASP A 74 -2.88 -23.70 -12.22
C ASP A 74 -3.86 -24.28 -11.18
N ALA A 75 -4.90 -24.97 -11.66
CA ALA A 75 -5.92 -25.61 -10.81
C ALA A 75 -5.35 -26.71 -9.90
N SER A 76 -4.22 -27.32 -10.26
CA SER A 76 -3.55 -28.36 -9.48
C SER A 76 -2.58 -27.79 -8.43
N GLY A 77 -2.37 -26.49 -8.43
CA GLY A 77 -1.38 -25.81 -7.60
C GLY A 77 0.03 -25.76 -8.20
N LYS A 78 0.21 -26.23 -9.44
CA LYS A 78 1.50 -26.18 -10.14
C LYS A 78 1.80 -24.74 -10.54
N ALA A 79 3.05 -24.31 -10.35
CA ALA A 79 3.53 -22.99 -10.71
C ALA A 79 3.37 -22.70 -12.22
N LEU A 80 2.86 -21.50 -12.54
CA LEU A 80 2.76 -20.99 -13.90
C LEU A 80 3.90 -20.00 -14.14
N SER A 81 4.90 -20.42 -14.93
CA SER A 81 6.01 -19.58 -15.34
C SER A 81 5.65 -18.79 -16.60
N GLY A 82 6.02 -17.51 -16.64
CA GLY A 82 5.73 -16.63 -17.77
C GLY A 82 4.31 -16.09 -17.82
N ALA A 83 3.53 -16.22 -16.74
CA ALA A 83 2.25 -15.55 -16.63
C ALA A 83 2.47 -14.03 -16.55
N LEU A 84 1.68 -13.26 -17.30
CA LEU A 84 1.71 -11.80 -17.28
C LEU A 84 0.91 -11.32 -16.08
N VAL A 85 1.61 -10.81 -15.06
CA VAL A 85 1.00 -10.34 -13.80
C VAL A 85 0.95 -8.82 -13.81
N THR A 86 -0.23 -8.26 -13.54
CA THR A 86 -0.44 -6.82 -13.38
C THR A 86 -0.86 -6.52 -11.95
N PHE A 87 -0.03 -5.75 -11.25
CA PHE A 87 -0.34 -5.22 -9.92
C PHE A 87 -1.11 -3.90 -10.05
N THR A 88 -2.10 -3.71 -9.18
CA THR A 88 -2.91 -2.49 -9.11
C THR A 88 -3.05 -2.02 -7.67
N GLY A 89 -2.99 -0.71 -7.45
CA GLY A 89 -3.13 -0.08 -6.15
C GLY A 89 -3.13 1.44 -6.30
N SER A 90 -3.68 2.16 -5.33
CA SER A 90 -3.68 3.63 -5.28
C SER A 90 -2.65 4.16 -4.30
N GLY A 91 -2.16 5.38 -4.52
CA GLY A 91 -1.18 6.06 -3.68
C GLY A 91 0.25 5.53 -3.81
N ILE A 92 0.50 4.61 -4.75
CA ILE A 92 1.78 3.95 -4.95
C ILE A 92 2.21 3.96 -6.42
N LEU A 93 3.51 3.97 -6.63
CA LEU A 93 4.17 3.77 -7.92
C LEU A 93 4.78 2.38 -7.97
N PHE A 94 4.64 1.73 -9.11
CA PHE A 94 5.26 0.45 -9.39
C PHE A 94 6.58 0.64 -10.14
N GLY A 95 7.50 -0.32 -9.99
CA GLY A 95 8.80 -0.31 -10.67
C GLY A 95 8.74 -0.45 -12.19
N THR A 96 7.56 -0.76 -12.74
CA THR A 96 7.27 -0.76 -14.18
C THR A 96 6.13 0.22 -14.46
N THR A 97 6.08 0.78 -15.68
CA THR A 97 5.12 1.83 -16.06
C THR A 97 3.65 1.44 -15.83
N ASN A 98 3.31 0.17 -16.04
CA ASN A 98 1.92 -0.32 -15.94
C ASN A 98 1.72 -1.29 -14.76
N GLY A 99 2.68 -1.41 -13.84
CA GLY A 99 2.61 -2.40 -12.76
C GLY A 99 2.71 -3.86 -13.22
N THR A 100 3.22 -4.11 -14.42
CA THR A 100 3.19 -5.43 -15.08
C THR A 100 4.57 -6.09 -15.10
N VAL A 101 4.62 -7.38 -14.72
CA VAL A 101 5.82 -8.22 -14.73
C VAL A 101 5.45 -9.66 -15.12
N LEU A 102 6.43 -10.47 -15.48
CA LEU A 102 6.23 -11.91 -15.72
C LEU A 102 6.55 -12.72 -14.47
N SER A 103 5.81 -13.80 -14.24
CA SER A 103 6.14 -14.78 -13.22
C SER A 103 7.37 -15.61 -13.60
N ASN A 104 8.19 -15.94 -12.61
CA ASN A 104 9.39 -16.77 -12.75
C ASN A 104 9.04 -18.28 -12.81
N VAL A 105 10.07 -19.14 -12.81
CA VAL A 105 9.93 -20.60 -12.87
C VAL A 105 9.13 -21.20 -11.69
N ASP A 106 9.14 -20.51 -10.54
CA ASP A 106 8.38 -20.89 -9.36
C ASP A 106 6.96 -20.30 -9.35
N GLY A 107 6.55 -19.62 -10.43
CA GLY A 107 5.26 -18.93 -10.53
C GLY A 107 5.20 -17.65 -9.71
N GLU A 108 6.32 -17.15 -9.17
CA GLU A 108 6.37 -15.90 -8.40
C GLU A 108 6.56 -14.72 -9.36
N ALA A 109 5.73 -13.71 -9.21
CA ALA A 109 5.91 -12.39 -9.80
C ALA A 109 6.22 -11.37 -8.72
N SER A 110 7.23 -10.53 -8.92
CA SER A 110 7.66 -9.53 -7.96
C SER A 110 7.88 -8.17 -8.60
N ILE A 111 7.50 -7.11 -7.89
CA ILE A 111 7.64 -5.73 -8.36
C ILE A 111 7.98 -4.81 -7.20
N SER A 112 8.81 -3.80 -7.43
CA SER A 112 9.05 -2.75 -6.44
C SER A 112 7.85 -1.81 -6.36
N VAL A 113 7.54 -1.37 -5.14
CA VAL A 113 6.43 -0.47 -4.81
C VAL A 113 6.97 0.66 -3.95
N LYS A 114 6.65 1.90 -4.31
CA LYS A 114 7.00 3.09 -3.55
C LYS A 114 5.79 4.00 -3.39
N PRO A 115 5.75 4.90 -2.40
CA PRO A 115 4.75 5.95 -2.34
C PRO A 115 4.75 6.79 -3.61
N GLU A 116 3.58 7.20 -4.09
CA GLU A 116 3.44 8.12 -5.23
C GLU A 116 4.02 9.49 -4.90
N ASN A 117 3.85 9.94 -3.67
CA ASN A 117 4.54 11.10 -3.11
C ASN A 117 4.74 10.93 -1.59
N LEU A 118 5.57 11.78 -0.97
CA LEU A 118 5.92 11.70 0.45
C LEU A 118 4.87 12.33 1.39
N ASP A 119 3.86 12.99 0.86
CA ASP A 119 2.79 13.63 1.63
C ASP A 119 1.58 12.71 1.84
N ILE A 120 1.56 11.55 1.19
CA ILE A 120 0.45 10.60 1.27
C ILE A 120 0.64 9.68 2.47
N ASN A 121 -0.35 9.67 3.36
CA ASN A 121 -0.44 8.74 4.48
C ASN A 121 -1.85 8.15 4.53
N GLY A 122 -1.99 6.91 4.96
CA GLY A 122 -3.30 6.29 5.14
C GLY A 122 -3.34 4.80 4.85
N ALA A 123 -4.53 4.24 4.86
CA ALA A 123 -4.79 2.84 4.55
C ALA A 123 -5.19 2.70 3.07
N TYR A 124 -4.53 1.79 2.39
CA TYR A 124 -4.68 1.53 0.95
C TYR A 124 -4.77 0.03 0.70
N GLN A 125 -5.03 -0.33 -0.54
CA GLN A 125 -5.12 -1.73 -0.98
C GLN A 125 -4.29 -1.96 -2.23
N ILE A 126 -3.72 -3.16 -2.33
CA ILE A 126 -3.03 -3.68 -3.51
C ILE A 126 -3.62 -5.03 -3.90
N SER A 127 -3.77 -5.25 -5.19
CA SER A 127 -4.24 -6.51 -5.79
C SER A 127 -3.42 -6.85 -7.03
N ALA A 128 -3.60 -8.05 -7.55
CA ALA A 128 -2.98 -8.47 -8.79
C ALA A 128 -3.93 -9.29 -9.65
N THR A 129 -3.76 -9.19 -10.96
CA THR A 129 -4.34 -10.07 -11.97
C THR A 129 -3.21 -10.80 -12.69
N ALA A 130 -3.49 -11.96 -13.22
CA ALA A 130 -2.53 -12.72 -14.04
C ALA A 130 -3.21 -13.27 -15.28
N ASP A 131 -2.54 -13.16 -16.42
CA ASP A 131 -2.97 -13.75 -17.68
C ASP A 131 -1.94 -14.80 -18.13
N PHE A 132 -2.42 -15.99 -18.44
CA PHE A 132 -1.60 -17.07 -18.93
C PHE A 132 -2.33 -17.84 -20.04
N ASN A 133 -1.75 -17.87 -21.24
CA ASN A 133 -2.33 -18.55 -22.43
C ASN A 133 -3.80 -18.17 -22.69
N GLY A 134 -4.16 -16.89 -22.52
CA GLY A 134 -5.51 -16.39 -22.76
C GLY A 134 -6.51 -16.67 -21.62
N VAL A 135 -6.05 -17.21 -20.49
CA VAL A 135 -6.86 -17.39 -19.27
C VAL A 135 -6.44 -16.40 -18.22
N SER A 136 -7.39 -15.65 -17.68
CA SER A 136 -7.15 -14.64 -16.64
C SER A 136 -7.55 -15.15 -15.26
N GLY A 137 -6.76 -14.79 -14.26
CA GLY A 137 -7.02 -14.95 -12.84
C GLY A 137 -6.81 -13.65 -12.07
N LYS A 138 -7.36 -13.56 -10.86
CA LYS A 138 -7.15 -12.42 -9.97
C LYS A 138 -7.01 -12.85 -8.52
N THR A 139 -6.39 -12.02 -7.70
CA THR A 139 -6.36 -12.20 -6.24
C THR A 139 -7.78 -12.30 -5.69
N LYS A 140 -8.01 -13.23 -4.77
CA LYS A 140 -9.32 -13.41 -4.12
C LYS A 140 -9.69 -12.21 -3.25
N GLN A 141 -8.69 -11.62 -2.61
CA GLN A 141 -8.82 -10.43 -1.77
C GLN A 141 -7.67 -9.47 -2.05
N ALA A 142 -7.96 -8.17 -2.02
CA ALA A 142 -6.92 -7.16 -2.01
C ALA A 142 -6.19 -7.17 -0.65
N THR A 143 -4.89 -6.96 -0.68
CA THR A 143 -4.07 -6.85 0.53
C THR A 143 -4.10 -5.42 1.03
N ASN A 144 -4.48 -5.24 2.29
CA ASN A 144 -4.45 -3.93 2.95
C ASN A 144 -3.02 -3.58 3.37
N PHE A 145 -2.65 -2.33 3.19
CA PHE A 145 -1.40 -1.80 3.69
C PHE A 145 -1.58 -0.36 4.19
N VAL A 146 -0.66 0.08 5.05
CA VAL A 146 -0.56 1.46 5.50
C VAL A 146 0.56 2.14 4.71
N LEU A 147 0.24 3.27 4.09
CA LEU A 147 1.23 4.12 3.47
C LEU A 147 1.77 5.07 4.54
N GLN A 148 3.07 4.95 4.81
CA GLN A 148 3.83 5.76 5.74
C GLN A 148 5.03 6.31 4.97
N ALA A 149 4.80 7.38 4.20
CA ALA A 149 5.74 7.84 3.19
C ALA A 149 7.08 8.28 3.79
N ALA A 150 7.09 8.82 5.01
CA ALA A 150 8.31 9.29 5.67
C ALA A 150 8.63 8.46 6.92
N ASN A 151 9.92 8.10 7.09
CA ASN A 151 10.46 7.63 8.35
C ASN A 151 11.01 8.83 9.11
N ILE A 152 10.18 9.41 9.99
CA ILE A 152 10.47 10.71 10.63
C ILE A 152 11.54 10.56 11.71
N VAL A 153 12.55 11.42 11.62
CA VAL A 153 13.53 11.66 12.68
C VAL A 153 13.52 13.12 13.07
N LEU A 154 13.77 13.38 14.35
CA LEU A 154 13.95 14.71 14.89
C LEU A 154 15.45 15.02 14.90
N VAL A 155 15.84 16.14 14.27
CA VAL A 155 17.25 16.53 14.15
C VAL A 155 17.44 17.98 14.57
N ASN A 156 18.71 18.32 14.86
CA ASN A 156 19.11 19.70 15.17
C ASN A 156 18.32 20.33 16.32
N MET A 157 18.03 19.56 17.39
CA MET A 157 17.41 20.12 18.57
C MET A 157 18.37 21.06 19.29
N VAL A 158 17.99 22.32 19.41
CA VAL A 158 18.77 23.38 20.01
C VAL A 158 17.90 24.20 20.95
N ALA A 159 18.42 24.47 22.16
CA ALA A 159 17.88 25.46 23.06
C ALA A 159 18.56 26.83 22.80
N ALA A 160 17.79 27.92 22.76
CA ALA A 160 18.34 29.25 22.58
C ALA A 160 19.22 29.68 23.79
N SER A 161 18.93 29.12 24.98
CA SER A 161 19.80 29.19 26.16
C SER A 161 19.92 27.83 26.79
N THR A 162 21.14 27.40 27.15
CA THR A 162 21.44 26.15 27.83
C THR A 162 21.50 26.29 29.35
N SER A 163 21.44 27.51 29.87
CA SER A 163 21.36 27.82 31.30
C SER A 163 20.23 28.80 31.52
N LEU A 164 19.33 28.42 32.43
CA LEU A 164 18.16 29.25 32.78
C LEU A 164 18.11 29.48 34.28
N GLU A 165 17.80 30.70 34.67
CA GLU A 165 17.36 30.97 36.02
C GLU A 165 16.01 30.32 36.29
N SER A 166 15.76 30.00 37.56
CA SER A 166 14.48 29.42 37.97
C SER A 166 13.30 30.33 37.55
N GLY A 167 12.34 29.76 36.88
CA GLY A 167 11.18 30.47 36.35
C GLY A 167 11.40 31.16 34.99
N ALA A 168 12.63 31.16 34.44
CA ALA A 168 12.92 31.71 33.13
C ALA A 168 12.44 30.79 32.01
N SER A 169 12.43 31.32 30.80
CA SER A 169 12.05 30.58 29.59
C SER A 169 13.09 30.65 28.49
N THR A 170 13.10 29.63 27.63
CA THR A 170 13.93 29.58 26.42
C THR A 170 13.17 28.93 25.28
N ASN A 171 13.51 29.28 24.06
CA ASN A 171 12.97 28.57 22.89
C ASN A 171 13.78 27.32 22.60
N ILE A 172 13.08 26.23 22.31
CA ILE A 172 13.62 24.98 21.78
C ILE A 172 13.21 24.91 20.31
N THR A 173 14.18 24.71 19.45
CA THR A 173 13.97 24.52 18.01
C THR A 173 14.49 23.15 17.58
N LEU A 174 13.83 22.53 16.62
CA LEU A 174 14.30 21.33 15.96
C LEU A 174 13.75 21.25 14.54
N LYS A 175 14.22 20.26 13.77
CA LYS A 175 13.66 19.94 12.45
C LYS A 175 13.18 18.51 12.39
N THR A 176 12.10 18.30 11.64
CA THR A 176 11.60 17.00 11.24
C THR A 176 12.15 16.65 9.87
N GLN A 177 12.77 15.49 9.74
CA GLN A 177 13.34 14.99 8.48
C GLN A 177 12.96 13.53 8.25
N ASP A 178 12.94 13.13 7.00
CA ASP A 178 12.97 11.70 6.65
C ASP A 178 14.36 11.12 6.91
N ALA A 179 14.42 10.01 7.66
CA ALA A 179 15.68 9.40 8.09
C ALA A 179 16.56 8.92 6.92
N THR A 180 15.94 8.58 5.78
CA THR A 180 16.62 8.01 4.62
C THR A 180 17.03 9.09 3.62
N THR A 181 16.07 9.91 3.21
CA THR A 181 16.28 10.93 2.17
C THR A 181 16.88 12.22 2.70
N LYS A 182 16.81 12.44 4.04
CA LYS A 182 17.22 13.69 4.72
C LYS A 182 16.43 14.92 4.29
N VAL A 183 15.31 14.71 3.61
CA VAL A 183 14.40 15.78 3.22
C VAL A 183 13.57 16.22 4.44
N ASN A 184 13.45 17.52 4.64
CA ASN A 184 12.62 18.09 5.71
C ASN A 184 11.14 17.70 5.47
N GLN A 185 10.44 17.35 6.56
CA GLN A 185 9.06 16.89 6.50
C GLN A 185 8.13 17.91 7.15
N ASN A 186 7.06 18.27 6.44
CA ASN A 186 6.01 19.14 6.95
C ASN A 186 4.86 18.34 7.59
N ASN A 187 3.95 19.03 8.25
CA ASN A 187 2.74 18.45 8.87
C ASN A 187 3.01 17.29 9.85
N VAL A 188 4.20 17.24 10.42
CA VAL A 188 4.57 16.27 11.45
C VAL A 188 4.20 16.83 12.82
N SER A 189 3.35 16.14 13.56
CA SER A 189 3.01 16.47 14.95
C SER A 189 4.14 16.03 15.88
N VAL A 190 4.74 17.00 16.58
CA VAL A 190 5.83 16.79 17.56
C VAL A 190 5.33 17.16 18.94
N THR A 191 5.42 16.21 19.88
CA THR A 191 5.05 16.45 21.29
C THR A 191 6.30 16.50 22.15
N PHE A 192 6.40 17.53 22.97
CA PHE A 192 7.48 17.76 23.93
C PHE A 192 7.04 17.34 25.32
N SER A 193 7.94 16.70 26.05
CA SER A 193 7.76 16.34 27.46
C SER A 193 9.02 16.63 28.24
N THR A 194 8.87 16.89 29.54
CA THR A 194 9.97 17.19 30.47
C THR A 194 9.67 16.63 31.84
N SER A 195 10.69 16.33 32.63
CA SER A 195 10.58 15.91 34.02
C SER A 195 10.35 17.10 34.97
N CYS A 196 10.74 18.29 34.60
CA CYS A 196 10.43 19.54 35.30
C CYS A 196 10.22 20.66 34.29
N GLY A 197 9.40 21.64 34.64
CA GLY A 197 9.03 22.71 33.73
C GLY A 197 7.84 22.38 32.84
N THR A 198 7.57 23.26 31.90
CA THR A 198 6.46 23.13 30.95
C THR A 198 6.90 23.56 29.54
N PHE A 199 6.26 22.96 28.53
CA PHE A 199 6.35 23.43 27.16
C PHE A 199 5.05 24.10 26.74
N GLU A 200 5.15 25.23 26.04
CA GLU A 200 3.99 25.99 25.58
C GLU A 200 4.21 26.50 24.14
N PRO A 201 3.48 25.94 23.18
CA PRO A 201 2.62 24.76 23.30
C PRO A 201 3.44 23.46 23.42
N SER A 202 2.86 22.42 24.07
CA SER A 202 3.51 21.11 24.22
C SER A 202 3.45 20.25 22.95
N THR A 203 2.53 20.55 22.05
CA THR A 203 2.40 19.86 20.75
C THR A 203 2.37 20.87 19.62
N ILE A 204 3.21 20.66 18.61
CA ILE A 204 3.37 21.55 17.46
C ILE A 204 3.44 20.74 16.19
N VAL A 205 2.82 21.25 15.13
CA VAL A 205 2.93 20.69 13.78
C VAL A 205 4.08 21.38 13.04
N SER A 206 4.97 20.61 12.42
CA SER A 206 6.10 21.15 11.69
C SER A 206 5.68 22.01 10.48
N SER A 207 6.45 23.06 10.22
CA SER A 207 6.29 23.96 9.07
C SER A 207 6.63 23.26 7.75
N ASN A 208 6.40 23.94 6.63
CA ASN A 208 6.81 23.49 5.29
C ASN A 208 8.32 23.24 5.14
N GLN A 209 9.15 23.82 6.03
CA GLN A 209 10.59 23.59 6.09
C GLN A 209 10.98 22.55 7.15
N GLY A 210 9.99 21.86 7.74
CA GLY A 210 10.22 20.92 8.82
C GLY A 210 10.56 21.57 10.17
N ASP A 211 10.44 22.89 10.30
CA ASP A 211 10.80 23.61 11.53
C ASP A 211 9.71 23.41 12.59
N VAL A 212 10.16 23.17 13.82
CA VAL A 212 9.35 23.11 15.03
C VAL A 212 9.99 23.99 16.09
N THR A 213 9.21 24.85 16.71
CA THR A 213 9.68 25.75 17.78
C THR A 213 8.67 25.79 18.90
N THR A 214 9.12 25.54 20.14
CA THR A 214 8.31 25.67 21.36
C THR A 214 9.06 26.48 22.40
N ALA A 215 8.33 27.06 23.36
CA ALA A 215 8.90 27.70 24.53
C ALA A 215 8.93 26.71 25.70
N TYR A 216 10.10 26.52 26.29
CA TYR A 216 10.25 25.83 27.56
C TYR A 216 10.26 26.87 28.69
N LYS A 217 9.53 26.61 29.78
CA LYS A 217 9.53 27.40 31.02
C LYS A 217 10.02 26.54 32.18
N ALA A 218 10.93 27.06 32.99
CA ALA A 218 11.47 26.38 34.16
C ALA A 218 10.51 26.48 35.39
N ILE A 219 9.22 26.29 35.12
CA ILE A 219 8.13 26.22 36.11
C ILE A 219 7.22 25.07 35.74
N ASP A 220 6.86 24.23 36.71
CA ASP A 220 5.92 23.12 36.48
C ASP A 220 4.46 23.61 36.37
N VAL A 221 3.55 22.70 36.04
CA VAL A 221 2.11 22.99 35.89
C VAL A 221 1.42 23.51 37.17
N ASN A 222 2.04 23.32 38.33
CA ASN A 222 1.55 23.76 39.65
C ASN A 222 2.22 25.07 40.09
N GLY A 223 3.07 25.67 39.24
CA GLY A 223 3.81 26.89 39.55
C GLY A 223 5.06 26.67 40.40
N LYS A 224 5.52 25.40 40.60
CA LYS A 224 6.75 25.10 41.32
C LYS A 224 7.97 25.34 40.36
N LEU A 225 8.94 26.05 40.90
CA LEU A 225 10.20 26.31 40.17
C LEU A 225 11.03 25.05 40.00
N CYS A 226 11.66 24.90 38.85
CA CYS A 226 12.65 23.87 38.59
C CYS A 226 14.00 24.29 39.19
N GLU A 227 14.57 23.41 40.01
CA GLU A 227 15.91 23.56 40.62
C GLU A 227 16.98 22.85 39.79
#